data_7f417df585541add5017c2e87854b978
#
_entry.id   7f417df585541add5017c2e87854b978
#
_cell.length_a   1.000
_cell.length_b   1.000
_cell.length_c   1.000
_cell.angle_alpha   90.00
_cell.angle_beta   90.00
_cell.angle_gamma   90.00
#
_symmetry.space_group_name_H-M   'P 1'
#
loop_
_entity.id
_entity.type
_entity.pdbx_description
1 polymer ?
#
loop_
_entity_poly.entity_id
_entity_poly.type
_entity_poly.pdbx_seq_one_letter_code
_entity_poly.pdbx_strand_id
1 'polypeptide(L)'
;MSSLLKILITGGSGLLGQFLNKELDGCFEICTTFNAHKGNCDKFNSIKIDLTNLELLAQLFQSFRPNIVIHAAAVSNPNAAISLPAKEVFAINVKTTESLAKLCEKYSAKLIYLSTDLVYAGYRGSMLSEDAKLVPVSLYAETKLLGEIKIKNVFDNYLILRTALLYGFSSTHATNHFQEMYEKLLGGTAVPLFIDQYRTPLALRDAARIIHEIIQKDFKTATLNFGGKERVSRFELGEILCGVASLNKNLLQKISLNDLPNYPAIADVSMNTDKLQSYGINQQSIEESISLLIKDKK
;
A
#
# COMPACT_ATOMS: atom_id res chain seq x y z
N MET A 1 -15.68 30.82 -5.51
CA MET A 1 -15.54 29.36 -5.56
C MET A 1 -14.28 29.00 -4.77
N SER A 2 -14.37 28.19 -3.73
CA SER A 2 -13.16 27.69 -3.05
C SER A 2 -12.34 26.87 -4.05
N SER A 3 -11.05 27.13 -4.15
CA SER A 3 -10.17 26.32 -4.99
C SER A 3 -10.16 24.87 -4.46
N LEU A 4 -10.18 23.89 -5.36
CA LEU A 4 -10.02 22.48 -4.98
C LEU A 4 -8.69 22.27 -4.24
N LEU A 5 -8.68 21.35 -3.27
CA LEU A 5 -7.44 20.93 -2.62
C LEU A 5 -6.51 20.28 -3.64
N LYS A 6 -5.23 20.66 -3.59
CA LYS A 6 -4.16 20.15 -4.45
C LYS A 6 -3.50 18.93 -3.83
N ILE A 7 -3.54 17.81 -4.52
CA ILE A 7 -2.99 16.54 -4.04
C ILE A 7 -1.87 16.07 -4.95
N LEU A 8 -0.66 15.93 -4.40
CA LEU A 8 0.46 15.30 -5.09
C LEU A 8 0.50 13.81 -4.75
N ILE A 9 0.42 12.94 -5.76
CA ILE A 9 0.49 11.49 -5.59
C ILE A 9 1.84 11.03 -6.13
N THR A 10 2.76 10.61 -5.28
CA THR A 10 3.99 9.98 -5.72
C THR A 10 3.77 8.48 -5.94
N GLY A 11 4.37 7.93 -6.99
CA GLY A 11 4.16 6.52 -7.35
C GLY A 11 2.78 6.24 -7.94
N GLY A 12 2.21 7.21 -8.66
CA GLY A 12 0.90 7.10 -9.29
C GLY A 12 0.76 5.97 -10.30
N SER A 13 1.86 5.49 -10.89
CA SER A 13 1.87 4.32 -11.79
C SER A 13 1.91 2.98 -11.05
N GLY A 14 2.15 2.99 -9.74
CA GLY A 14 2.17 1.80 -8.90
C GLY A 14 0.77 1.22 -8.69
N LEU A 15 0.73 0.05 -8.04
CA LEU A 15 -0.50 -0.72 -7.86
C LEU A 15 -1.61 0.12 -7.18
N LEU A 16 -1.35 0.70 -6.00
CA LEU A 16 -2.32 1.56 -5.32
C LEU A 16 -2.45 2.93 -5.98
N GLY A 17 -1.34 3.50 -6.48
CA GLY A 17 -1.34 4.82 -7.12
C GLY A 17 -2.34 4.95 -8.27
N GLN A 18 -2.50 3.90 -9.07
CA GLN A 18 -3.47 3.87 -10.17
C GLN A 18 -4.93 3.91 -9.70
N PHE A 19 -5.23 3.33 -8.54
CA PHE A 19 -6.56 3.42 -7.93
C PHE A 19 -6.78 4.80 -7.31
N LEU A 20 -5.76 5.37 -6.67
CA LEU A 20 -5.82 6.74 -6.14
C LEU A 20 -6.04 7.78 -7.24
N ASN A 21 -5.37 7.63 -8.39
CA ASN A 21 -5.59 8.51 -9.53
C ASN A 21 -7.06 8.54 -9.97
N LYS A 22 -7.70 7.36 -10.04
CA LYS A 22 -9.11 7.24 -10.44
C LYS A 22 -10.08 7.74 -9.36
N GLU A 23 -9.79 7.44 -8.10
CA GLU A 23 -10.67 7.75 -6.96
C GLU A 23 -10.70 9.25 -6.63
N LEU A 24 -9.55 9.93 -6.80
CA LEU A 24 -9.41 11.33 -6.40
C LEU A 24 -9.65 12.32 -7.54
N ASP A 25 -9.61 11.85 -8.79
CA ASP A 25 -9.85 12.68 -9.97
C ASP A 25 -11.28 13.25 -9.96
N GLY A 26 -11.41 14.52 -10.35
CA GLY A 26 -12.69 15.23 -10.32
C GLY A 26 -13.15 15.72 -8.94
N CYS A 27 -12.62 15.14 -7.85
CA CYS A 27 -12.89 15.61 -6.48
C CYS A 27 -11.82 16.58 -5.99
N PHE A 28 -10.60 16.45 -6.49
CA PHE A 28 -9.43 17.23 -6.11
C PHE A 28 -8.63 17.64 -7.35
N GLU A 29 -7.78 18.67 -7.22
CA GLU A 29 -6.76 18.97 -8.22
C GLU A 29 -5.56 18.05 -8.00
N ILE A 30 -5.47 16.95 -8.75
CA ILE A 30 -4.40 15.97 -8.58
C ILE A 30 -3.22 16.25 -9.51
N CYS A 31 -2.01 15.97 -9.02
CA CYS A 31 -0.80 15.80 -9.81
C CYS A 31 -0.17 14.46 -9.43
N THR A 32 0.01 13.56 -10.38
CA THR A 32 0.54 12.23 -10.11
C THR A 32 1.94 12.06 -10.70
N THR A 33 2.81 11.28 -10.06
CA THR A 33 4.17 11.07 -10.57
C THR A 33 4.44 9.62 -10.91
N PHE A 34 5.29 9.41 -11.91
CA PHE A 34 5.80 8.11 -12.31
C PHE A 34 7.28 8.21 -12.69
N ASN A 35 8.00 7.08 -12.69
CA ASN A 35 9.39 7.02 -13.15
C ASN A 35 9.50 6.24 -14.48
N ALA A 36 9.71 4.92 -14.44
CA ALA A 36 9.94 4.12 -15.63
C ALA A 36 8.65 3.81 -16.42
N HIS A 37 7.59 3.44 -15.73
CA HIS A 37 6.32 3.03 -16.33
C HIS A 37 5.22 4.03 -16.01
N LYS A 38 4.43 4.40 -17.03
CA LYS A 38 3.36 5.39 -16.88
C LYS A 38 2.15 4.87 -16.10
N GLY A 39 1.87 3.57 -16.18
CA GLY A 39 0.61 3.02 -15.68
C GLY A 39 -0.59 3.71 -16.34
N ASN A 40 -1.51 4.24 -15.53
CA ASN A 40 -2.62 5.06 -16.00
C ASN A 40 -2.37 6.58 -15.83
N CYS A 41 -1.15 7.00 -15.49
CA CYS A 41 -0.83 8.41 -15.22
C CYS A 41 -1.06 9.33 -16.42
N ASP A 42 -0.96 8.81 -17.65
CA ASP A 42 -1.19 9.56 -18.89
C ASP A 42 -2.64 10.06 -19.05
N LYS A 43 -3.57 9.55 -18.26
CA LYS A 43 -4.98 10.00 -18.23
C LYS A 43 -5.21 11.18 -17.27
N PHE A 44 -4.20 11.59 -16.52
CA PHE A 44 -4.28 12.60 -15.46
C PHE A 44 -3.16 13.63 -15.62
N ASN A 45 -3.24 14.74 -14.88
CA ASN A 45 -2.12 15.65 -14.76
C ASN A 45 -0.94 14.90 -14.12
N SER A 46 0.10 14.61 -14.90
CA SER A 46 1.18 13.71 -14.48
C SER A 46 2.56 14.20 -14.89
N ILE A 47 3.55 13.85 -14.08
CA ILE A 47 4.94 14.23 -14.28
C ILE A 47 5.83 12.99 -14.17
N LYS A 48 6.68 12.79 -15.20
CA LYS A 48 7.77 11.82 -15.12
C LYS A 48 8.90 12.39 -14.29
N ILE A 49 9.23 11.76 -13.18
CA ILE A 49 10.28 12.22 -12.27
C ILE A 49 10.95 11.04 -11.54
N ASP A 50 12.26 11.09 -11.44
CA ASP A 50 12.99 10.31 -10.46
C ASP A 50 12.98 11.09 -9.12
N LEU A 51 12.28 10.56 -8.13
CA LEU A 51 12.11 11.20 -6.82
C LEU A 51 13.42 11.29 -6.01
N THR A 52 14.48 10.59 -6.41
CA THR A 52 15.81 10.74 -5.82
C THR A 52 16.51 12.02 -6.28
N ASN A 53 16.03 12.63 -7.36
CA ASN A 53 16.47 13.97 -7.79
C ASN A 53 15.74 15.03 -6.98
N LEU A 54 16.40 15.47 -5.90
CA LEU A 54 15.82 16.40 -4.93
C LEU A 54 15.55 17.81 -5.50
N GLU A 55 16.32 18.21 -6.51
CA GLU A 55 16.12 19.50 -7.17
C GLU A 55 14.81 19.51 -7.98
N LEU A 56 14.59 18.48 -8.81
CA LEU A 56 13.33 18.31 -9.55
C LEU A 56 12.13 18.19 -8.61
N LEU A 57 12.30 17.48 -7.49
CA LEU A 57 11.26 17.33 -6.48
C LEU A 57 10.91 18.69 -5.84
N ALA A 58 11.91 19.51 -5.53
CA ALA A 58 11.69 20.86 -4.99
C ALA A 58 11.01 21.78 -6.02
N GLN A 59 11.39 21.72 -7.30
CA GLN A 59 10.74 22.45 -8.39
C GLN A 59 9.27 22.05 -8.55
N LEU A 60 8.94 20.76 -8.43
CA LEU A 60 7.57 20.26 -8.45
C LEU A 60 6.74 20.86 -7.29
N PHE A 61 7.27 20.91 -6.08
CA PHE A 61 6.59 21.53 -4.95
C PHE A 61 6.40 23.04 -5.14
N GLN A 62 7.39 23.71 -5.70
CA GLN A 62 7.31 25.16 -5.98
C GLN A 62 6.22 25.48 -7.00
N SER A 63 6.10 24.69 -8.06
CA SER A 63 5.14 24.90 -9.16
C SER A 63 3.73 24.47 -8.79
N PHE A 64 3.57 23.26 -8.24
CA PHE A 64 2.26 22.69 -7.95
C PHE A 64 1.66 23.16 -6.63
N ARG A 65 2.48 23.41 -5.58
CA ARG A 65 2.04 23.85 -4.25
C ARG A 65 0.98 22.90 -3.65
N PRO A 66 1.31 21.62 -3.41
CA PRO A 66 0.34 20.68 -2.88
C PRO A 66 -0.14 21.06 -1.47
N ASN A 67 -1.43 20.82 -1.19
CA ASN A 67 -1.99 20.86 0.17
C ASN A 67 -1.77 19.51 0.88
N ILE A 68 -1.78 18.43 0.10
CA ILE A 68 -1.61 17.06 0.60
C ILE A 68 -0.65 16.32 -0.34
N VAL A 69 0.25 15.55 0.24
CA VAL A 69 1.12 14.62 -0.49
C VAL A 69 0.77 13.20 -0.07
N ILE A 70 0.41 12.34 -1.02
CA ILE A 70 0.25 10.91 -0.81
C ILE A 70 1.52 10.23 -1.33
N HIS A 71 2.36 9.77 -0.39
CA HIS A 71 3.62 9.14 -0.74
C HIS A 71 3.47 7.61 -0.85
N ALA A 72 3.14 7.14 -2.08
CA ALA A 72 3.01 5.72 -2.41
C ALA A 72 4.20 5.16 -3.21
N ALA A 73 5.15 6.02 -3.63
CA ALA A 73 6.37 5.58 -4.30
C ALA A 73 7.32 4.88 -3.32
N ALA A 74 7.77 3.70 -3.69
CA ALA A 74 8.78 2.93 -2.95
C ALA A 74 9.36 1.81 -3.82
N VAL A 75 10.49 1.25 -3.42
CA VAL A 75 10.79 -0.15 -3.68
C VAL A 75 9.83 -0.95 -2.80
N SER A 76 8.76 -1.53 -3.37
CA SER A 76 7.50 -1.80 -2.68
C SER A 76 7.32 -3.23 -2.15
N ASN A 77 8.31 -4.09 -2.28
CA ASN A 77 8.24 -5.45 -1.73
C ASN A 77 9.63 -6.03 -1.42
N PRO A 78 9.71 -7.08 -0.58
CA PRO A 78 10.98 -7.69 -0.19
C PRO A 78 11.82 -8.20 -1.37
N ASN A 79 11.19 -8.83 -2.37
CA ASN A 79 11.92 -9.40 -3.51
C ASN A 79 12.57 -8.29 -4.37
N ALA A 80 11.85 -7.21 -4.63
CA ALA A 80 12.40 -6.05 -5.33
C ALA A 80 13.55 -5.40 -4.53
N ALA A 81 13.44 -5.35 -3.21
CA ALA A 81 14.49 -4.80 -2.35
C ALA A 81 15.77 -5.66 -2.34
N ILE A 82 15.64 -6.98 -2.45
CA ILE A 82 16.80 -7.89 -2.52
C ILE A 82 17.49 -7.81 -3.89
N SER A 83 16.73 -7.54 -4.96
CA SER A 83 17.26 -7.48 -6.33
C SER A 83 18.03 -6.18 -6.64
N LEU A 84 17.95 -5.18 -5.77
CA LEU A 84 18.62 -3.89 -5.92
C LEU A 84 19.75 -3.73 -4.89
N PRO A 85 20.79 -2.93 -5.18
CA PRO A 85 21.76 -2.53 -4.19
C PRO A 85 21.09 -1.85 -2.99
N ALA A 86 21.43 -2.22 -1.77
CA ALA A 86 20.83 -1.65 -0.55
C ALA A 86 20.88 -0.10 -0.51
N LYS A 87 21.95 0.49 -1.06
CA LYS A 87 22.10 1.96 -1.18
C LYS A 87 20.97 2.60 -2.02
N GLU A 88 20.53 1.93 -3.07
CA GLU A 88 19.44 2.42 -3.94
C GLU A 88 18.10 2.30 -3.22
N VAL A 89 17.85 1.16 -2.58
CA VAL A 89 16.63 0.97 -1.77
C VAL A 89 16.55 2.04 -0.67
N PHE A 90 17.67 2.32 0.00
CA PHE A 90 17.76 3.36 1.02
C PHE A 90 17.54 4.77 0.44
N ALA A 91 18.10 5.06 -0.72
CA ALA A 91 17.90 6.36 -1.39
C ALA A 91 16.42 6.59 -1.71
N ILE A 92 15.74 5.58 -2.26
CA ILE A 92 14.33 5.67 -2.65
C ILE A 92 13.41 5.67 -1.43
N ASN A 93 13.56 4.70 -0.50
CA ASN A 93 12.58 4.52 0.58
C ASN A 93 12.83 5.44 1.80
N VAL A 94 14.07 5.88 2.03
CA VAL A 94 14.41 6.65 3.23
C VAL A 94 14.73 8.11 2.90
N LYS A 95 15.73 8.36 2.03
CA LYS A 95 16.16 9.74 1.73
C LYS A 95 15.08 10.54 1.01
N THR A 96 14.42 9.94 0.02
CA THR A 96 13.30 10.59 -0.68
C THR A 96 12.16 10.88 0.29
N THR A 97 11.81 9.94 1.18
CA THR A 97 10.76 10.13 2.20
C THR A 97 11.11 11.29 3.15
N GLU A 98 12.37 11.36 3.64
CA GLU A 98 12.84 12.47 4.47
C GLU A 98 12.76 13.81 3.73
N SER A 99 13.12 13.84 2.46
CA SER A 99 13.08 15.06 1.64
C SER A 99 11.65 15.52 1.36
N LEU A 100 10.72 14.57 1.12
CA LEU A 100 9.29 14.86 1.01
C LEU A 100 8.74 15.44 2.30
N ALA A 101 9.11 14.87 3.47
CA ALA A 101 8.70 15.39 4.78
C ALA A 101 9.17 16.84 4.97
N LYS A 102 10.43 17.15 4.67
CA LYS A 102 10.98 18.53 4.74
C LYS A 102 10.28 19.50 3.77
N LEU A 103 9.92 19.03 2.59
CA LEU A 103 9.16 19.87 1.64
C LEU A 103 7.72 20.07 2.12
N CYS A 104 7.07 19.04 2.67
CA CYS A 104 5.75 19.18 3.27
C CYS A 104 5.75 20.19 4.42
N GLU A 105 6.74 20.14 5.31
CA GLU A 105 6.93 21.13 6.37
C GLU A 105 7.08 22.55 5.78
N LYS A 106 8.01 22.74 4.84
CA LYS A 106 8.29 24.03 4.19
C LYS A 106 7.07 24.63 3.50
N TYR A 107 6.23 23.81 2.89
CA TYR A 107 5.05 24.27 2.13
C TYR A 107 3.73 24.12 2.90
N SER A 108 3.78 23.74 4.18
CA SER A 108 2.62 23.51 5.04
C SER A 108 1.63 22.46 4.47
N ALA A 109 2.16 21.46 3.76
CA ALA A 109 1.37 20.37 3.19
C ALA A 109 1.24 19.23 4.22
N LYS A 110 0.13 18.50 4.19
CA LYS A 110 -0.02 17.23 4.94
C LYS A 110 0.67 16.09 4.19
N LEU A 111 1.40 15.22 4.88
CA LEU A 111 2.00 14.03 4.31
C LEU A 111 1.23 12.76 4.73
N ILE A 112 0.66 12.05 3.76
CA ILE A 112 0.12 10.70 3.94
C ILE A 112 1.18 9.72 3.41
N TYR A 113 1.80 8.97 4.31
CA TYR A 113 2.87 8.03 3.98
C TYR A 113 2.38 6.58 4.05
N LEU A 114 2.56 5.84 2.96
CA LEU A 114 2.25 4.42 2.93
C LEU A 114 3.44 3.62 3.46
N SER A 115 3.33 3.14 4.71
CA SER A 115 4.25 2.19 5.33
C SER A 115 3.79 0.74 5.03
N THR A 116 4.14 -0.22 5.86
CA THR A 116 3.81 -1.65 5.67
C THR A 116 3.56 -2.34 7.01
N ASP A 117 2.75 -3.40 6.98
CA ASP A 117 2.55 -4.35 8.07
C ASP A 117 3.86 -5.12 8.42
N LEU A 118 4.79 -5.24 7.47
CA LEU A 118 6.06 -5.93 7.66
C LEU A 118 7.04 -5.22 8.61
N VAL A 119 6.69 -4.04 9.12
CA VAL A 119 7.43 -3.41 10.23
C VAL A 119 7.23 -4.16 11.55
N TYR A 120 6.18 -4.98 11.66
CA TYR A 120 5.91 -5.83 12.81
C TYR A 120 6.75 -7.13 12.79
N ALA A 121 6.90 -7.74 13.95
CA ALA A 121 7.80 -8.87 14.15
C ALA A 121 7.36 -10.17 13.45
N GLY A 122 6.08 -10.33 13.11
CA GLY A 122 5.54 -11.52 12.44
C GLY A 122 5.45 -12.81 13.25
N TYR A 123 5.97 -12.83 14.48
CA TYR A 123 5.96 -13.98 15.39
C TYR A 123 5.46 -13.62 16.81
N ARG A 124 4.93 -12.43 17.02
CA ARG A 124 4.54 -11.89 18.35
C ARG A 124 3.03 -11.83 18.57
N GLY A 125 2.30 -12.72 17.99
CA GLY A 125 0.85 -12.77 18.10
C GLY A 125 0.14 -12.28 16.85
N SER A 126 -1.17 -12.11 16.96
CA SER A 126 -2.07 -11.72 15.88
C SER A 126 -2.78 -10.40 16.21
N MET A 127 -3.39 -9.78 15.19
CA MET A 127 -4.18 -8.55 15.34
C MET A 127 -3.40 -7.46 16.10
N LEU A 128 -2.19 -7.17 15.59
CA LEU A 128 -1.23 -6.26 16.23
C LEU A 128 -1.75 -4.82 16.20
N SER A 129 -1.71 -4.15 17.36
CA SER A 129 -2.03 -2.72 17.46
C SER A 129 -0.87 -1.84 16.96
N GLU A 130 -1.11 -0.55 16.76
CA GLU A 130 -0.09 0.41 16.32
C GLU A 130 1.07 0.53 17.31
N ASP A 131 0.83 0.22 18.59
CA ASP A 131 1.83 0.26 19.67
C ASP A 131 2.62 -1.05 19.81
N ALA A 132 2.29 -2.07 19.03
CA ALA A 132 3.01 -3.34 19.04
C ALA A 132 4.48 -3.13 18.66
N LYS A 133 5.37 -3.96 19.21
CA LYS A 133 6.81 -3.86 19.00
C LYS A 133 7.16 -4.04 17.51
N LEU A 134 7.90 -3.07 16.98
CA LEU A 134 8.40 -3.08 15.60
C LEU A 134 9.73 -3.81 15.53
N VAL A 135 9.79 -4.88 14.73
CA VAL A 135 11.00 -5.67 14.49
C VAL A 135 10.98 -6.10 13.00
N PRO A 136 11.38 -5.20 12.10
CA PRO A 136 11.44 -5.53 10.68
C PRO A 136 12.49 -6.63 10.43
N VAL A 137 12.17 -7.59 9.56
CA VAL A 137 13.03 -8.75 9.26
C VAL A 137 13.52 -8.76 7.80
N SER A 138 13.39 -7.65 7.10
CA SER A 138 13.85 -7.50 5.71
C SER A 138 14.30 -6.07 5.43
N LEU A 139 15.20 -5.90 4.47
CA LEU A 139 15.68 -4.58 4.02
C LEU A 139 14.50 -3.66 3.62
N TYR A 140 13.48 -4.23 2.96
CA TYR A 140 12.26 -3.49 2.63
C TYR A 140 11.58 -2.94 3.89
N ALA A 141 11.28 -3.81 4.85
CA ALA A 141 10.60 -3.43 6.08
C ALA A 141 11.42 -2.44 6.93
N GLU A 142 12.74 -2.64 7.03
CA GLU A 142 13.66 -1.73 7.71
C GLU A 142 13.63 -0.34 7.09
N THR A 143 13.73 -0.25 5.76
CA THR A 143 13.71 1.05 5.07
C THR A 143 12.35 1.75 5.16
N LYS A 144 11.25 1.00 5.21
CA LYS A 144 9.91 1.58 5.44
C LYS A 144 9.79 2.12 6.87
N LEU A 145 10.28 1.38 7.88
CA LEU A 145 10.30 1.84 9.27
C LEU A 145 11.21 3.07 9.45
N LEU A 146 12.39 3.08 8.83
CA LEU A 146 13.26 4.26 8.83
C LEU A 146 12.57 5.48 8.21
N GLY A 147 11.76 5.29 7.16
CA GLY A 147 10.92 6.34 6.59
C GLY A 147 9.92 6.91 7.62
N GLU A 148 9.23 6.04 8.41
CA GLU A 148 8.34 6.50 9.51
C GLU A 148 9.11 7.37 10.52
N ILE A 149 10.31 6.92 10.93
CA ILE A 149 11.15 7.63 11.90
C ILE A 149 11.59 8.99 11.33
N LYS A 150 12.00 9.03 10.05
CA LYS A 150 12.41 10.29 9.41
C LYS A 150 11.28 11.31 9.33
N ILE A 151 10.05 10.89 9.01
CA ILE A 151 8.88 11.76 9.00
C ILE A 151 8.64 12.34 10.40
N LYS A 152 8.57 11.49 11.44
CA LYS A 152 8.32 11.88 12.83
C LYS A 152 9.33 12.87 13.39
N ASN A 153 10.57 12.79 12.90
CA ASN A 153 11.66 13.69 13.33
C ASN A 153 11.64 15.05 12.62
N VAL A 154 10.88 15.20 11.54
CA VAL A 154 10.87 16.42 10.72
C VAL A 154 9.71 17.34 11.10
N PHE A 155 8.47 16.82 11.16
CA PHE A 155 7.29 17.64 11.39
C PHE A 155 6.09 16.86 11.89
N ASP A 156 5.02 17.57 12.31
CA ASP A 156 3.86 16.98 12.99
C ASP A 156 2.58 16.91 12.14
N ASN A 157 2.61 17.28 10.86
CA ASN A 157 1.42 17.23 10.00
C ASN A 157 1.45 16.02 9.05
N TYR A 158 1.49 14.82 9.62
CA TYR A 158 1.57 13.57 8.87
C TYR A 158 0.51 12.56 9.26
N LEU A 159 0.25 11.62 8.36
CA LEU A 159 -0.47 10.39 8.61
C LEU A 159 0.36 9.22 8.05
N ILE A 160 0.77 8.31 8.91
CA ILE A 160 1.47 7.08 8.52
C ILE A 160 0.44 5.95 8.47
N LEU A 161 0.31 5.33 7.30
CA LEU A 161 -0.58 4.19 7.07
C LEU A 161 0.27 2.91 6.94
N ARG A 162 0.30 2.06 7.98
CA ARG A 162 0.92 0.74 7.92
C ARG A 162 0.01 -0.17 7.12
N THR A 163 0.34 -0.31 5.85
CA THR A 163 -0.51 -0.95 4.86
C THR A 163 -0.35 -2.46 4.90
N ALA A 164 -1.47 -3.17 5.01
CA ALA A 164 -1.53 -4.63 4.89
C ALA A 164 -1.29 -5.08 3.44
N LEU A 165 -1.35 -6.40 3.21
CA LEU A 165 -1.37 -6.96 1.88
C LEU A 165 -2.50 -6.35 1.04
N LEU A 166 -2.14 -5.61 0.01
CA LEU A 166 -3.11 -5.09 -0.95
C LEU A 166 -3.41 -6.12 -2.04
N TYR A 167 -4.70 -6.25 -2.40
CA TYR A 167 -5.14 -7.18 -3.43
C TYR A 167 -6.15 -6.57 -4.38
N GLY A 168 -6.21 -7.10 -5.62
CA GLY A 168 -7.12 -6.68 -6.66
C GLY A 168 -6.54 -6.90 -8.05
N PHE A 169 -7.27 -6.46 -9.06
CA PHE A 169 -6.81 -6.55 -10.45
C PHE A 169 -6.14 -5.24 -10.88
N SER A 170 -4.89 -5.32 -11.29
CA SER A 170 -4.21 -4.20 -11.94
C SER A 170 -4.66 -4.07 -13.39
N SER A 171 -4.76 -2.86 -13.87
CA SER A 171 -5.05 -2.58 -15.28
C SER A 171 -3.79 -2.42 -16.14
N THR A 172 -2.61 -2.58 -15.56
CA THR A 172 -1.33 -2.31 -16.24
C THR A 172 -0.25 -3.35 -15.87
N HIS A 173 1.01 -3.00 -16.06
CA HIS A 173 2.20 -3.84 -15.83
C HIS A 173 2.42 -4.29 -14.38
N ALA A 174 1.81 -3.64 -13.39
CA ALA A 174 2.00 -3.99 -11.98
C ALA A 174 1.11 -5.17 -11.61
N THR A 175 1.68 -6.37 -11.50
CA THR A 175 0.98 -7.56 -11.02
C THR A 175 1.05 -7.69 -9.50
N ASN A 176 0.17 -8.50 -8.93
CA ASN A 176 0.21 -8.88 -7.53
C ASN A 176 -0.24 -10.35 -7.36
N HIS A 177 0.10 -10.92 -6.24
CA HIS A 177 -0.17 -12.32 -5.92
C HIS A 177 -1.65 -12.73 -6.07
N PHE A 178 -2.60 -11.83 -5.79
CA PHE A 178 -4.04 -12.13 -5.94
C PHE A 178 -4.42 -12.29 -7.42
N GLN A 179 -3.95 -11.40 -8.28
CA GLN A 179 -4.20 -11.48 -9.72
C GLN A 179 -3.55 -12.72 -10.32
N GLU A 180 -2.31 -13.01 -9.96
CA GLU A 180 -1.61 -14.23 -10.41
C GLU A 180 -2.34 -15.51 -9.98
N MET A 181 -2.81 -15.54 -8.71
CA MET A 181 -3.61 -16.64 -8.18
C MET A 181 -4.90 -16.82 -8.99
N TYR A 182 -5.63 -15.74 -9.24
CA TYR A 182 -6.87 -15.78 -10.03
C TYR A 182 -6.62 -16.31 -11.46
N GLU A 183 -5.59 -15.81 -12.14
CA GLU A 183 -5.26 -16.19 -13.51
C GLU A 183 -4.83 -17.68 -13.61
N LYS A 184 -4.04 -18.17 -12.66
CA LYS A 184 -3.66 -19.58 -12.56
C LYS A 184 -4.86 -20.49 -12.34
N LEU A 185 -5.74 -20.13 -11.39
CA LEU A 185 -6.95 -20.88 -11.08
C LEU A 185 -7.91 -20.92 -12.28
N LEU A 186 -8.08 -19.80 -12.96
CA LEU A 186 -8.89 -19.71 -14.18
C LEU A 186 -8.32 -20.60 -15.30
N GLY A 187 -7.00 -20.67 -15.41
CA GLY A 187 -6.28 -21.53 -16.34
C GLY A 187 -6.17 -23.01 -15.94
N GLY A 188 -6.81 -23.43 -14.83
CA GLY A 188 -6.76 -24.79 -14.35
C GLY A 188 -5.43 -25.20 -13.70
N THR A 189 -4.58 -24.25 -13.35
CA THR A 189 -3.27 -24.50 -12.74
C THR A 189 -3.37 -24.50 -11.23
N ALA A 190 -2.76 -25.49 -10.59
CA ALA A 190 -2.71 -25.59 -9.13
C ALA A 190 -1.89 -24.45 -8.51
N VAL A 191 -2.34 -23.93 -7.36
CA VAL A 191 -1.72 -22.80 -6.65
C VAL A 191 -1.36 -23.20 -5.24
N PRO A 192 -0.07 -23.26 -4.87
CA PRO A 192 0.35 -23.49 -3.51
C PRO A 192 0.14 -22.21 -2.66
N LEU A 193 -0.54 -22.38 -1.51
CA LEU A 193 -0.88 -21.27 -0.61
C LEU A 193 -0.61 -21.65 0.84
N PHE A 194 0.01 -20.74 1.58
CA PHE A 194 0.33 -20.94 2.99
C PHE A 194 -0.93 -20.99 3.86
N ILE A 195 -1.03 -22.03 4.69
CA ILE A 195 -2.08 -22.18 5.70
C ILE A 195 -1.76 -21.43 7.00
N ASP A 196 -0.52 -21.06 7.22
CA ASP A 196 0.06 -20.50 8.44
C ASP A 196 0.72 -19.11 8.24
N GLN A 197 0.46 -18.45 7.10
CA GLN A 197 0.83 -17.07 6.86
C GLN A 197 -0.39 -16.15 6.85
N TYR A 198 -0.61 -15.43 7.97
CA TYR A 198 -1.79 -14.60 8.19
C TYR A 198 -1.56 -13.12 7.93
N ARG A 199 -2.59 -12.47 7.38
CA ARG A 199 -2.66 -11.01 7.09
C ARG A 199 -4.07 -10.49 7.35
N THR A 200 -4.24 -9.19 7.31
CA THR A 200 -5.53 -8.49 7.18
C THR A 200 -5.60 -7.83 5.81
N PRO A 201 -5.79 -8.61 4.71
CA PRO A 201 -5.68 -8.07 3.37
C PRO A 201 -6.74 -7.00 3.09
N LEU A 202 -6.37 -5.98 2.30
CA LEU A 202 -7.24 -4.87 1.94
C LEU A 202 -7.33 -4.75 0.42
N ALA A 203 -8.56 -4.66 -0.12
CA ALA A 203 -8.75 -4.47 -1.55
C ALA A 203 -8.22 -3.10 -2.01
N LEU A 204 -7.56 -3.04 -3.16
CA LEU A 204 -7.00 -1.79 -3.72
C LEU A 204 -8.04 -0.69 -3.90
N ARG A 205 -9.26 -1.07 -4.35
CA ARG A 205 -10.38 -0.15 -4.49
C ARG A 205 -10.81 0.41 -3.13
N ASP A 206 -10.93 -0.44 -2.12
CA ASP A 206 -11.31 -0.04 -0.77
C ASP A 206 -10.20 0.82 -0.13
N ALA A 207 -8.93 0.48 -0.33
CA ALA A 207 -7.80 1.28 0.11
C ALA A 207 -7.83 2.71 -0.46
N ALA A 208 -8.11 2.87 -1.75
CA ALA A 208 -8.22 4.20 -2.37
C ALA A 208 -9.42 4.99 -1.83
N ARG A 209 -10.59 4.35 -1.69
CA ARG A 209 -11.79 4.94 -1.08
C ARG A 209 -11.53 5.39 0.36
N ILE A 210 -10.89 4.57 1.17
CA ILE A 210 -10.55 4.91 2.57
C ILE A 210 -9.59 6.10 2.62
N ILE A 211 -8.58 6.17 1.74
CA ILE A 211 -7.69 7.33 1.67
C ILE A 211 -8.47 8.59 1.28
N HIS A 212 -9.43 8.49 0.36
CA HIS A 212 -10.32 9.60 0.01
C HIS A 212 -11.12 10.08 1.24
N GLU A 213 -11.73 9.18 2.00
CA GLU A 213 -12.46 9.52 3.24
C GLU A 213 -11.53 10.15 4.30
N ILE A 214 -10.31 9.65 4.44
CA ILE A 214 -9.28 10.22 5.31
C ILE A 214 -8.99 11.68 4.95
N ILE A 215 -8.84 11.98 3.66
CA ILE A 215 -8.60 13.35 3.18
C ILE A 215 -9.74 14.29 3.58
N GLN A 216 -10.98 13.84 3.45
CA GLN A 216 -12.16 14.64 3.77
C GLN A 216 -12.35 14.89 5.28
N LYS A 217 -11.83 14.01 6.14
CA LYS A 217 -12.05 14.05 7.60
C LYS A 217 -11.02 14.89 8.39
N ASP A 218 -10.06 15.50 7.73
CA ASP A 218 -8.99 16.30 8.36
C ASP A 218 -8.35 15.62 9.58
N PHE A 219 -7.80 14.44 9.35
CA PHE A 219 -7.14 13.66 10.39
C PHE A 219 -5.98 14.42 11.04
N LYS A 220 -5.93 14.35 12.38
CA LYS A 220 -4.75 14.76 13.14
C LYS A 220 -3.58 13.80 12.87
N THR A 221 -2.38 14.26 13.22
CA THR A 221 -1.15 13.46 13.19
C THR A 221 -1.33 12.12 13.87
N ALA A 222 -1.10 11.05 13.13
CA ALA A 222 -1.25 9.69 13.64
C ALA A 222 -0.43 8.66 12.84
N THR A 223 -0.21 7.51 13.46
CA THR A 223 0.09 6.24 12.79
C THR A 223 -1.13 5.35 12.91
N LEU A 224 -1.57 4.76 11.79
CA LEU A 224 -2.74 3.88 11.72
C LEU A 224 -2.38 2.57 11.03
N ASN A 225 -2.91 1.48 11.55
CA ASN A 225 -2.97 0.22 10.83
C ASN A 225 -3.97 0.34 9.69
N PHE A 226 -3.50 0.09 8.48
CA PHE A 226 -4.25 0.27 7.24
C PHE A 226 -4.45 -1.07 6.54
N GLY A 227 -5.40 -1.84 7.04
CA GLY A 227 -5.73 -3.19 6.58
C GLY A 227 -7.22 -3.43 6.52
N GLY A 228 -7.61 -4.60 6.04
CA GLY A 228 -8.98 -5.10 6.15
C GLY A 228 -9.31 -5.48 7.60
N LYS A 229 -10.58 -5.76 7.86
CA LYS A 229 -11.06 -6.16 9.20
C LYS A 229 -10.88 -7.65 9.51
N GLU A 230 -10.64 -8.47 8.48
CA GLU A 230 -10.61 -9.93 8.59
C GLU A 230 -9.16 -10.43 8.54
N ARG A 231 -8.80 -11.23 9.55
CA ARG A 231 -7.54 -11.94 9.58
C ARG A 231 -7.71 -13.27 8.84
N VAL A 232 -6.98 -13.46 7.76
CA VAL A 232 -7.01 -14.70 6.96
C VAL A 232 -5.61 -15.14 6.59
N SER A 233 -5.43 -16.46 6.43
CA SER A 233 -4.25 -17.04 5.81
C SER A 233 -4.28 -16.82 4.29
N ARG A 234 -3.14 -17.07 3.63
CA ARG A 234 -3.11 -17.05 2.16
C ARG A 234 -4.05 -18.09 1.56
N PHE A 235 -4.16 -19.24 2.19
CA PHE A 235 -5.04 -20.31 1.74
C PHE A 235 -6.52 -19.94 1.88
N GLU A 236 -6.94 -19.40 3.03
CA GLU A 236 -8.30 -18.93 3.27
C GLU A 236 -8.70 -17.81 2.27
N LEU A 237 -7.80 -16.88 1.95
CA LEU A 237 -8.05 -15.88 0.91
C LEU A 237 -8.31 -16.54 -0.46
N GLY A 238 -7.58 -17.61 -0.78
CA GLY A 238 -7.78 -18.41 -1.99
C GLY A 238 -9.13 -19.13 -2.00
N GLU A 239 -9.56 -19.67 -0.84
CA GLU A 239 -10.88 -20.32 -0.71
C GLU A 239 -12.03 -19.34 -0.93
N ILE A 240 -11.94 -18.13 -0.35
CA ILE A 240 -12.91 -17.05 -0.55
C ILE A 240 -12.96 -16.65 -2.03
N LEU A 241 -11.80 -16.45 -2.67
CA LEU A 241 -11.73 -16.17 -4.10
C LEU A 241 -12.42 -17.23 -4.94
N CYS A 242 -12.12 -18.52 -4.69
CA CYS A 242 -12.73 -19.63 -5.42
C CYS A 242 -14.26 -19.67 -5.22
N GLY A 243 -14.73 -19.41 -4.00
CA GLY A 243 -16.17 -19.37 -3.69
C GLY A 243 -16.89 -18.29 -4.49
N VAL A 244 -16.37 -17.05 -4.44
CA VAL A 244 -16.97 -15.88 -5.09
C VAL A 244 -16.89 -15.95 -6.63
N ALA A 245 -15.74 -16.37 -7.16
CA ALA A 245 -15.49 -16.42 -8.59
C ALA A 245 -15.93 -17.74 -9.26
N SER A 246 -16.51 -18.68 -8.49
CA SER A 246 -16.91 -20.03 -8.94
C SER A 246 -15.75 -20.81 -9.59
N LEU A 247 -14.55 -20.71 -9.00
CA LEU A 247 -13.35 -21.42 -9.45
C LEU A 247 -13.19 -22.76 -8.74
N ASN A 248 -12.41 -23.66 -9.34
CA ASN A 248 -12.19 -25.00 -8.80
C ASN A 248 -11.29 -24.98 -7.56
N LYS A 249 -11.87 -25.17 -6.37
CA LYS A 249 -11.15 -25.20 -5.09
C LYS A 249 -10.12 -26.32 -4.98
N ASN A 250 -10.26 -27.41 -5.74
CA ASN A 250 -9.30 -28.53 -5.71
C ASN A 250 -7.93 -28.16 -6.31
N LEU A 251 -7.82 -27.01 -6.96
CA LEU A 251 -6.55 -26.48 -7.45
C LEU A 251 -5.75 -25.73 -6.34
N LEU A 252 -6.35 -25.49 -5.18
CA LEU A 252 -5.64 -24.90 -4.04
C LEU A 252 -4.83 -25.99 -3.32
N GLN A 253 -3.53 -25.77 -3.21
CA GLN A 253 -2.61 -26.68 -2.53
C GLN A 253 -2.17 -26.05 -1.20
N LYS A 254 -2.34 -26.81 -0.11
CA LYS A 254 -1.89 -26.39 1.22
C LYS A 254 -0.37 -26.55 1.34
N ILE A 255 0.31 -25.49 1.71
CA ILE A 255 1.72 -25.50 2.10
C ILE A 255 1.89 -24.82 3.46
N SER A 256 2.94 -25.17 4.20
CA SER A 256 3.33 -24.53 5.46
C SER A 256 4.62 -23.72 5.27
N LEU A 257 4.83 -22.69 6.09
CA LEU A 257 6.11 -21.99 6.17
C LEU A 257 7.25 -22.95 6.54
N ASN A 258 6.97 -24.00 7.28
CA ASN A 258 7.94 -25.05 7.64
C ASN A 258 8.40 -25.90 6.44
N ASP A 259 7.63 -25.94 5.36
CA ASP A 259 7.99 -26.67 4.14
C ASP A 259 9.06 -25.94 3.32
N LEU A 260 9.33 -24.66 3.64
CA LEU A 260 10.27 -23.78 2.93
C LEU A 260 11.30 -23.18 3.90
N PRO A 261 12.35 -23.91 4.28
CA PRO A 261 13.29 -23.50 5.35
C PRO A 261 14.06 -22.21 5.07
N ASN A 262 14.16 -21.78 3.80
CA ASN A 262 14.82 -20.53 3.39
C ASN A 262 13.84 -19.36 3.18
N TYR A 263 12.54 -19.60 3.41
CA TYR A 263 11.54 -18.54 3.29
C TYR A 263 11.47 -17.75 4.60
N PRO A 264 11.38 -16.40 4.55
CA PRO A 264 11.26 -15.59 5.77
C PRO A 264 10.05 -16.04 6.59
N ALA A 265 10.27 -16.46 7.82
CA ALA A 265 9.23 -16.98 8.73
C ALA A 265 8.37 -15.84 9.30
N ILE A 266 7.67 -15.10 8.42
CA ILE A 266 6.71 -14.05 8.81
C ILE A 266 5.32 -14.68 8.84
N ALA A 267 5.01 -15.35 9.96
CA ALA A 267 3.77 -16.10 10.11
C ALA A 267 2.54 -15.20 10.22
N ASP A 268 2.57 -14.19 11.09
CA ASP A 268 1.40 -13.36 11.37
C ASP A 268 1.78 -11.90 11.59
N VAL A 269 1.40 -11.03 10.66
CA VAL A 269 1.41 -9.57 10.78
C VAL A 269 0.02 -9.01 10.55
N SER A 270 -1.02 -9.79 10.89
CA SER A 270 -2.38 -9.27 10.92
C SER A 270 -2.48 -8.10 11.91
N MET A 271 -3.24 -7.08 11.55
CA MET A 271 -3.32 -5.83 12.26
C MET A 271 -4.71 -5.58 12.83
N ASN A 272 -4.77 -5.13 14.07
CA ASN A 272 -5.98 -4.53 14.62
C ASN A 272 -6.21 -3.18 13.94
N THR A 273 -7.43 -2.94 13.45
CA THR A 273 -7.83 -1.72 12.76
C THR A 273 -8.88 -0.91 13.51
N ASP A 274 -9.12 -1.19 14.80
CA ASP A 274 -10.12 -0.51 15.62
C ASP A 274 -9.89 1.01 15.67
N LYS A 275 -8.62 1.44 15.68
CA LYS A 275 -8.27 2.85 15.64
C LYS A 275 -8.73 3.52 14.34
N LEU A 276 -8.59 2.85 13.18
CA LEU A 276 -9.12 3.35 11.90
C LEU A 276 -10.66 3.41 11.94
N GLN A 277 -11.30 2.39 12.51
CA GLN A 277 -12.76 2.33 12.66
C GLN A 277 -13.29 3.41 13.63
N SER A 278 -12.54 3.75 14.69
CA SER A 278 -12.92 4.80 15.64
C SER A 278 -13.06 6.19 14.98
N TYR A 279 -12.46 6.38 13.82
CA TYR A 279 -12.65 7.57 13.00
C TYR A 279 -13.87 7.49 12.05
N GLY A 280 -14.72 6.46 12.21
CA GLY A 280 -15.90 6.22 11.38
C GLY A 280 -15.56 5.74 9.97
N ILE A 281 -14.41 5.10 9.80
CA ILE A 281 -14.01 4.47 8.53
C ILE A 281 -14.30 2.98 8.61
N ASN A 282 -15.13 2.49 7.68
CA ASN A 282 -15.52 1.10 7.61
C ASN A 282 -14.89 0.43 6.39
N GLN A 283 -14.19 -0.68 6.64
CA GLN A 283 -13.67 -1.54 5.58
C GLN A 283 -14.76 -2.49 5.08
N GLN A 284 -14.75 -2.77 3.78
CA GLN A 284 -15.55 -3.85 3.20
C GLN A 284 -15.01 -5.21 3.65
N SER A 285 -15.87 -6.23 3.69
CA SER A 285 -15.42 -7.61 3.87
C SER A 285 -14.61 -8.09 2.65
N ILE A 286 -13.82 -9.14 2.84
CA ILE A 286 -13.04 -9.74 1.74
C ILE A 286 -14.00 -10.26 0.66
N GLU A 287 -15.09 -10.90 1.06
CA GLU A 287 -16.09 -11.46 0.14
C GLU A 287 -16.79 -10.38 -0.68
N GLU A 288 -17.25 -9.30 -0.04
CA GLU A 288 -17.84 -8.13 -0.73
C GLU A 288 -16.85 -7.51 -1.72
N SER A 289 -15.61 -7.29 -1.29
CA SER A 289 -14.57 -6.69 -2.12
C SER A 289 -14.24 -7.56 -3.33
N ILE A 290 -14.11 -8.90 -3.16
CA ILE A 290 -13.85 -9.81 -4.27
C ILE A 290 -15.05 -9.85 -5.21
N SER A 291 -16.29 -9.84 -4.69
CA SER A 291 -17.50 -9.80 -5.51
C SER A 291 -17.54 -8.59 -6.44
N LEU A 292 -17.18 -7.41 -5.92
CA LEU A 292 -17.05 -6.19 -6.71
C LEU A 292 -15.93 -6.30 -7.77
N LEU A 293 -14.76 -6.82 -7.39
CA LEU A 293 -13.64 -7.00 -8.32
C LEU A 293 -13.98 -7.93 -9.50
N ILE A 294 -14.69 -9.03 -9.23
CA ILE A 294 -15.12 -9.99 -10.28
C ILE A 294 -16.18 -9.37 -11.18
N LYS A 295 -17.10 -8.56 -10.61
CA LYS A 295 -18.12 -7.85 -11.38
C LYS A 295 -17.51 -6.81 -12.34
N ASP A 296 -16.52 -6.06 -11.88
CA ASP A 296 -15.85 -5.04 -12.67
C ASP A 296 -14.96 -5.64 -13.80
N LYS A 297 -14.62 -6.95 -13.72
CA LYS A 297 -13.81 -7.64 -14.71
C LYS A 297 -14.63 -8.28 -15.84
N LYS A 298 -15.93 -8.48 -15.64
CA LYS A 298 -16.89 -8.99 -16.65
C LYS A 298 -17.37 -7.86 -17.55
#